data_7d491d15573f9088f63f125916e156fb
#
_entry.id   7d491d15573f9088f63f125916e156fb
#
_cell.length_a   1.000
_cell.length_b   1.000
_cell.length_c   1.000
_cell.angle_alpha   90.00
_cell.angle_beta   90.00
_cell.angle_gamma   90.00
#
_symmetry.space_group_name_H-M   'P 1'
#
loop_
_entity.id
_entity.type
_entity.pdbx_description
1 polymer ?
#
loop_
_entity_poly.entity_id
_entity_poly.type
_entity_poly.pdbx_seq_one_letter_code
_entity_poly.pdbx_strand_id
1 'polypeptide(L)'
;PIRSLIKASSPAVKPAVVKRPSFREKQFQAREDAILSVVNRILSTKGYDLMTMDEVAAEVGIAKPSLYKHFDSKEMLAATAMTRLLDRALLQINAQAVEQPALDSLKAVLRWALTAHLEGNMPLLPSTRSTIRQALINHAPYVERLIQLTDAIGQWIQQARKEGQICKSVPDELVMFTLFARACDPTLQFLRETGQYTNAQIVELMVQVCFEGFT
;
A
#
# COMPACT_ATOMS: atom_id res chain seq x y z
N PRO A 1 1.20 17.04 9.71
CA PRO A 1 -0.12 16.66 10.17
C PRO A 1 -0.29 15.20 10.48
N ILE A 2 0.18 14.21 9.68
CA ILE A 2 0.10 12.79 10.08
C ILE A 2 0.97 12.50 11.31
N ARG A 3 2.12 13.17 11.48
CA ARG A 3 3.00 13.06 12.67
C ARG A 3 2.32 13.49 13.97
N SER A 4 1.35 14.38 13.95
CA SER A 4 0.62 14.79 15.16
C SER A 4 -0.32 13.73 15.71
N LEU A 5 -0.66 12.73 14.89
CA LEU A 5 -1.51 11.60 15.27
C LEU A 5 -0.72 10.41 15.82
N ILE A 6 0.63 10.45 15.73
CA ILE A 6 1.51 9.34 16.11
C ILE A 6 2.56 9.85 17.11
N LYS A 7 2.26 9.74 18.41
CA LYS A 7 3.25 9.88 19.46
C LYS A 7 4.01 8.54 19.61
N ALA A 8 5.18 8.41 18.99
CA ALA A 8 6.06 7.28 19.23
C ALA A 8 7.49 7.75 19.52
N SER A 9 8.02 7.31 20.64
CA SER A 9 9.43 7.43 21.02
C SER A 9 10.25 6.40 20.23
N SER A 10 11.25 6.85 19.47
CA SER A 10 12.18 6.00 18.71
C SER A 10 13.33 5.55 19.60
N PRO A 11 13.65 4.24 19.70
CA PRO A 11 14.96 3.77 20.17
C PRO A 11 15.93 3.64 18.99
N ALA A 12 17.19 4.04 19.20
CA ALA A 12 18.26 3.93 18.24
C ALA A 12 18.62 2.47 17.94
N VAL A 13 18.58 2.08 16.67
CA VAL A 13 18.91 0.74 16.18
C VAL A 13 20.39 0.65 15.85
N LYS A 14 21.12 -0.29 16.51
CA LYS A 14 22.51 -0.66 16.17
C LYS A 14 22.50 -1.56 14.90
N PRO A 15 23.53 -1.46 14.02
CA PRO A 15 23.59 -2.30 12.84
C PRO A 15 23.82 -3.77 13.22
N ALA A 16 22.90 -4.65 12.78
CA ALA A 16 23.00 -6.08 13.01
C ALA A 16 23.83 -6.74 11.89
N VAL A 17 24.73 -7.65 12.30
CA VAL A 17 25.50 -8.51 11.39
C VAL A 17 24.52 -9.45 10.68
N VAL A 18 24.41 -9.35 9.35
CA VAL A 18 23.52 -10.18 8.54
C VAL A 18 24.07 -11.61 8.48
N LYS A 19 23.59 -12.49 9.37
CA LYS A 19 23.81 -13.94 9.25
C LYS A 19 23.02 -14.49 8.07
N ARG A 20 23.62 -15.34 7.25
CA ARG A 20 22.89 -16.07 6.20
C ARG A 20 21.81 -16.94 6.84
N PRO A 21 20.53 -16.83 6.41
CA PRO A 21 19.44 -17.60 7.00
C PRO A 21 19.65 -19.09 6.77
N SER A 22 19.35 -19.91 7.78
CA SER A 22 19.37 -21.36 7.73
C SER A 22 18.31 -21.90 6.77
N PHE A 23 18.40 -23.16 6.38
CA PHE A 23 17.39 -23.81 5.53
C PHE A 23 15.99 -23.77 6.17
N ARG A 24 15.91 -23.97 7.48
CA ARG A 24 14.65 -23.92 8.24
C ARG A 24 14.03 -22.52 8.24
N GLU A 25 14.85 -21.50 8.40
CA GLU A 25 14.40 -20.09 8.32
C GLU A 25 13.91 -19.73 6.92
N LYS A 26 14.60 -20.20 5.87
CA LYS A 26 14.14 -20.02 4.49
C LYS A 26 12.79 -20.68 4.22
N GLN A 27 12.57 -21.89 4.73
CA GLN A 27 11.28 -22.58 4.59
C GLN A 27 10.17 -21.87 5.37
N PHE A 28 10.48 -21.35 6.56
CA PHE A 28 9.53 -20.58 7.36
C PHE A 28 9.13 -19.30 6.63
N GLN A 29 10.11 -18.56 6.10
CA GLN A 29 9.87 -17.34 5.33
C GLN A 29 9.07 -17.60 4.05
N ALA A 30 9.41 -18.64 3.29
CA ALA A 30 8.67 -19.00 2.09
C ALA A 30 7.19 -19.33 2.37
N ARG A 31 6.92 -19.93 3.53
CA ARG A 31 5.54 -20.20 3.98
C ARG A 31 4.81 -18.90 4.36
N GLU A 32 5.47 -17.99 5.05
CA GLU A 32 4.90 -16.66 5.33
C GLU A 32 4.59 -15.90 4.04
N ASP A 33 5.47 -15.96 3.05
CA ASP A 33 5.26 -15.34 1.74
C ASP A 33 4.02 -15.91 1.03
N ALA A 34 3.83 -17.23 1.08
CA ALA A 34 2.64 -17.87 0.54
C ALA A 34 1.36 -17.45 1.28
N ILE A 35 1.39 -17.40 2.62
CA ILE A 35 0.27 -16.95 3.44
C ILE A 35 -0.09 -15.50 3.07
N LEU A 36 0.89 -14.60 3.04
CA LEU A 36 0.66 -13.19 2.75
C LEU A 36 0.20 -12.93 1.30
N SER A 37 0.59 -13.78 0.35
CA SER A 37 0.07 -13.73 -1.02
C SER A 37 -1.45 -14.02 -1.05
N VAL A 38 -1.90 -15.04 -0.33
CA VAL A 38 -3.33 -15.36 -0.19
C VAL A 38 -4.07 -14.22 0.51
N VAL A 39 -3.51 -13.69 1.61
CA VAL A 39 -4.11 -12.57 2.35
C VAL A 39 -4.27 -11.34 1.45
N ASN A 40 -3.25 -10.96 0.67
CA ASN A 40 -3.34 -9.85 -0.26
C ASN A 40 -4.51 -10.01 -1.24
N ARG A 41 -4.71 -11.22 -1.78
CA ARG A 41 -5.82 -11.53 -2.69
C ARG A 41 -7.18 -11.41 -1.99
N ILE A 42 -7.31 -11.93 -0.76
CA ILE A 42 -8.56 -11.79 0.02
C ILE A 42 -8.83 -10.33 0.34
N LEU A 43 -7.80 -9.57 0.76
CA LEU A 43 -7.93 -8.14 1.06
C LEU A 43 -8.32 -7.31 -0.18
N SER A 44 -7.88 -7.70 -1.38
CA SER A 44 -8.22 -7.01 -2.64
C SER A 44 -9.62 -7.35 -3.16
N THR A 45 -10.19 -8.49 -2.80
CA THR A 45 -11.50 -8.96 -3.31
C THR A 45 -12.63 -8.77 -2.31
N LYS A 46 -12.40 -9.06 -1.05
CA LYS A 46 -13.42 -9.02 0.02
C LYS A 46 -13.18 -7.95 1.08
N GLY A 47 -11.94 -7.46 1.17
CA GLY A 47 -11.52 -6.55 2.23
C GLY A 47 -11.28 -7.24 3.57
N TYR A 48 -10.76 -6.46 4.53
CA TYR A 48 -10.39 -6.97 5.85
C TYR A 48 -11.58 -7.50 6.66
N ASP A 49 -12.69 -6.79 6.63
CA ASP A 49 -13.82 -7.08 7.55
C ASP A 49 -14.42 -8.47 7.28
N LEU A 50 -14.43 -8.92 6.01
CA LEU A 50 -14.94 -10.23 5.58
C LEU A 50 -13.88 -11.35 5.58
N MET A 51 -12.60 -11.03 5.71
CA MET A 51 -11.53 -12.02 5.81
C MET A 51 -11.63 -12.82 7.11
N THR A 52 -11.42 -14.14 7.04
CA THR A 52 -11.34 -15.01 8.22
C THR A 52 -10.05 -15.83 8.23
N MET A 53 -9.55 -16.21 9.42
CA MET A 53 -8.37 -17.07 9.56
C MET A 53 -8.62 -18.48 9.00
N ASP A 54 -9.86 -18.97 9.05
CA ASP A 54 -10.23 -20.28 8.48
C ASP A 54 -10.13 -20.26 6.96
N GLU A 55 -10.62 -19.21 6.31
CA GLU A 55 -10.52 -19.03 4.86
C GLU A 55 -9.05 -18.94 4.43
N VAL A 56 -8.22 -18.15 5.12
CA VAL A 56 -6.79 -18.05 4.82
C VAL A 56 -6.10 -19.41 4.94
N ALA A 57 -6.35 -20.12 6.03
CA ALA A 57 -5.74 -21.45 6.24
C ALA A 57 -6.14 -22.45 5.16
N ALA A 58 -7.44 -22.49 4.82
CA ALA A 58 -7.98 -23.37 3.77
C ALA A 58 -7.37 -23.06 2.40
N GLU A 59 -7.24 -21.79 2.06
CA GLU A 59 -6.75 -21.34 0.77
C GLU A 59 -5.22 -21.53 0.60
N VAL A 60 -4.46 -21.39 1.69
CA VAL A 60 -3.02 -21.74 1.74
C VAL A 60 -2.81 -23.26 1.73
N GLY A 61 -3.82 -24.05 2.11
CA GLY A 61 -3.71 -25.50 2.25
C GLY A 61 -2.99 -25.95 3.52
N ILE A 62 -3.14 -25.20 4.63
CA ILE A 62 -2.54 -25.55 5.93
C ILE A 62 -3.61 -25.66 7.02
N ALA A 63 -3.29 -26.40 8.09
CA ALA A 63 -4.15 -26.44 9.26
C ALA A 63 -4.14 -25.06 9.99
N LYS A 64 -5.31 -24.63 10.49
CA LYS A 64 -5.47 -23.36 11.23
C LYS A 64 -4.45 -23.19 12.38
N PRO A 65 -4.12 -24.21 13.21
CA PRO A 65 -3.06 -24.07 14.21
C PRO A 65 -1.67 -23.78 13.60
N SER A 66 -1.43 -24.21 12.36
CA SER A 66 -0.19 -23.92 11.64
C SER A 66 -0.11 -22.46 11.24
N LEU A 67 -1.24 -21.85 10.84
CA LEU A 67 -1.33 -20.42 10.53
C LEU A 67 -1.01 -19.57 11.77
N TYR A 68 -1.54 -19.95 12.93
CA TYR A 68 -1.28 -19.23 14.19
C TYR A 68 0.17 -19.35 14.69
N LYS A 69 0.98 -20.28 14.16
CA LYS A 69 2.44 -20.30 14.43
C LYS A 69 3.20 -19.19 13.70
N HIS A 70 2.61 -18.62 12.66
CA HIS A 70 3.18 -17.54 11.85
C HIS A 70 2.60 -16.18 12.23
N PHE A 71 1.29 -16.13 12.54
CA PHE A 71 0.58 -14.89 12.81
C PHE A 71 -0.41 -15.09 13.96
N ASP A 72 -0.20 -14.40 15.07
CA ASP A 72 -0.95 -14.58 16.32
C ASP A 72 -2.41 -14.17 16.21
N SER A 73 -2.75 -13.30 15.25
CA SER A 73 -4.11 -12.80 15.06
C SER A 73 -4.38 -12.39 13.60
N LYS A 74 -5.66 -12.24 13.27
CA LYS A 74 -6.13 -11.69 12.00
C LYS A 74 -5.59 -10.26 11.78
N GLU A 75 -5.55 -9.48 12.84
CA GLU A 75 -5.05 -8.10 12.86
C GLU A 75 -3.56 -8.06 12.51
N MET A 76 -2.74 -8.90 13.16
CA MET A 76 -1.31 -8.99 12.88
C MET A 76 -1.04 -9.44 11.44
N LEU A 77 -1.78 -10.44 10.97
CA LEU A 77 -1.69 -10.96 9.60
C LEU A 77 -2.00 -9.87 8.57
N ALA A 78 -3.11 -9.15 8.75
CA ALA A 78 -3.50 -8.06 7.86
C ALA A 78 -2.51 -6.88 7.93
N ALA A 79 -2.05 -6.48 9.12
CA ALA A 79 -1.08 -5.42 9.29
C ALA A 79 0.25 -5.74 8.61
N THR A 80 0.71 -7.00 8.69
CA THR A 80 1.92 -7.45 7.99
C THR A 80 1.73 -7.42 6.47
N ALA A 81 0.57 -7.85 5.95
CA ALA A 81 0.26 -7.77 4.52
C ALA A 81 0.26 -6.31 4.02
N MET A 82 -0.36 -5.41 4.79
CA MET A 82 -0.37 -3.97 4.47
C MET A 82 1.03 -3.35 4.55
N THR A 83 1.87 -3.77 5.50
CA THR A 83 3.27 -3.32 5.58
C THR A 83 4.04 -3.71 4.31
N ARG A 84 3.88 -4.94 3.81
CA ARG A 84 4.51 -5.38 2.55
C ARG A 84 4.03 -4.59 1.33
N LEU A 85 2.77 -4.14 1.32
CA LEU A 85 2.29 -3.23 0.28
C LEU A 85 3.07 -1.91 0.32
N LEU A 86 3.24 -1.33 1.52
CA LEU A 86 4.03 -0.10 1.68
C LEU A 86 5.51 -0.30 1.29
N ASP A 87 6.12 -1.45 1.62
CA ASP A 87 7.48 -1.78 1.16
C ASP A 87 7.58 -1.79 -0.37
N ARG A 88 6.58 -2.36 -1.07
CA ARG A 88 6.52 -2.33 -2.55
C ARG A 88 6.36 -0.91 -3.09
N ALA A 89 5.51 -0.09 -2.46
CA ALA A 89 5.35 1.32 -2.83
C ALA A 89 6.66 2.10 -2.65
N LEU A 90 7.37 1.89 -1.53
CA LEU A 90 8.67 2.51 -1.27
C LEU A 90 9.74 2.07 -2.28
N LEU A 91 9.73 0.81 -2.71
CA LEU A 91 10.61 0.35 -3.79
C LEU A 91 10.35 1.10 -5.09
N GLN A 92 9.08 1.37 -5.45
CA GLN A 92 8.73 2.17 -6.63
C GLN A 92 9.20 3.62 -6.49
N ILE A 93 9.06 4.22 -5.30
CA ILE A 93 9.54 5.57 -5.02
C ILE A 93 11.06 5.64 -5.18
N ASN A 94 11.78 4.70 -4.59
CA ASN A 94 13.25 4.68 -4.62
C ASN A 94 13.81 4.34 -6.01
N ALA A 95 13.00 3.73 -6.89
CA ALA A 95 13.37 3.45 -8.28
C ALA A 95 13.22 4.67 -9.21
N GLN A 96 12.58 5.76 -8.75
CA GLN A 96 12.49 6.99 -9.54
C GLN A 96 13.87 7.63 -9.69
N ALA A 97 14.16 8.14 -10.89
CA ALA A 97 15.41 8.87 -11.12
C ALA A 97 15.45 10.16 -10.28
N VAL A 98 16.57 10.46 -9.67
CA VAL A 98 16.75 11.65 -8.81
C VAL A 98 16.44 12.96 -9.56
N GLU A 99 16.68 12.98 -10.87
CA GLU A 99 16.47 14.15 -11.73
C GLU A 99 15.08 14.18 -12.38
N GLN A 100 14.20 13.20 -12.08
CA GLN A 100 12.86 13.18 -12.64
C GLN A 100 12.01 14.33 -12.06
N PRO A 101 11.24 15.07 -12.91
CA PRO A 101 10.32 16.11 -12.43
C PRO A 101 9.36 15.57 -11.35
N ALA A 102 9.12 16.37 -10.32
CA ALA A 102 8.35 15.92 -9.16
C ALA A 102 6.91 15.49 -9.54
N LEU A 103 6.27 16.21 -10.47
CA LEU A 103 4.94 15.84 -10.96
C LEU A 103 4.94 14.48 -11.68
N ASP A 104 5.99 14.18 -12.46
CA ASP A 104 6.13 12.91 -13.17
C ASP A 104 6.36 11.76 -12.17
N SER A 105 7.07 12.01 -11.08
CA SER A 105 7.23 11.05 -9.98
C SER A 105 5.90 10.75 -9.30
N LEU A 106 5.07 11.76 -9.04
CA LEU A 106 3.70 11.58 -8.52
C LEU A 106 2.82 10.77 -9.50
N LYS A 107 2.87 11.10 -10.79
CA LYS A 107 2.17 10.35 -11.85
C LYS A 107 2.64 8.88 -11.91
N ALA A 108 3.94 8.63 -11.81
CA ALA A 108 4.52 7.29 -11.87
C ALA A 108 4.08 6.41 -10.69
N VAL A 109 4.08 6.95 -9.47
CA VAL A 109 3.59 6.21 -8.28
C VAL A 109 2.10 5.93 -8.39
N LEU A 110 1.30 6.89 -8.86
CA LEU A 110 -0.12 6.65 -9.09
C LEU A 110 -0.34 5.57 -10.16
N ARG A 111 0.38 5.58 -11.29
CA ARG A 111 0.32 4.52 -12.31
C ARG A 111 0.59 3.15 -11.71
N TRP A 112 1.64 3.04 -10.92
CA TRP A 112 1.97 1.79 -10.24
C TRP A 112 0.83 1.33 -9.33
N ALA A 113 0.27 2.22 -8.52
CA ALA A 113 -0.82 1.89 -7.60
C ALA A 113 -2.09 1.43 -8.33
N LEU A 114 -2.48 2.12 -9.41
CA LEU A 114 -3.62 1.77 -10.26
C LEU A 114 -3.41 0.42 -10.96
N THR A 115 -2.20 0.18 -11.48
CA THR A 115 -1.83 -1.11 -12.08
C THR A 115 -1.92 -2.24 -11.06
N ALA A 116 -1.34 -2.05 -9.86
CA ALA A 116 -1.43 -3.01 -8.77
C ALA A 116 -2.89 -3.30 -8.35
N HIS A 117 -3.76 -2.29 -8.40
CA HIS A 117 -5.18 -2.46 -8.12
C HIS A 117 -5.85 -3.36 -9.17
N LEU A 118 -5.64 -3.08 -10.46
CA LEU A 118 -6.22 -3.87 -11.57
C LEU A 118 -5.70 -5.32 -11.59
N GLU A 119 -4.49 -5.55 -11.10
CA GLU A 119 -3.90 -6.89 -10.92
C GLU A 119 -4.38 -7.60 -9.65
N GLY A 120 -5.24 -6.99 -8.84
CA GLY A 120 -5.72 -7.57 -7.58
C GLY A 120 -4.68 -7.56 -6.46
N ASN A 121 -3.66 -6.70 -6.56
CA ASN A 121 -2.56 -6.59 -5.61
C ASN A 121 -2.69 -5.38 -4.65
N MET A 122 -3.81 -4.65 -4.73
CA MET A 122 -4.14 -3.52 -3.86
C MET A 122 -5.34 -3.89 -2.98
N PRO A 123 -5.27 -3.79 -1.66
CA PRO A 123 -6.40 -4.06 -0.77
C PRO A 123 -7.51 -3.03 -0.98
N LEU A 124 -8.74 -3.45 -0.74
CA LEU A 124 -9.88 -2.53 -0.69
C LEU A 124 -9.71 -1.56 0.49
N LEU A 125 -10.17 -0.33 0.31
CA LEU A 125 -10.21 0.64 1.40
C LEU A 125 -11.06 0.07 2.55
N PRO A 126 -10.53 0.05 3.79
CA PRO A 126 -11.32 -0.38 4.93
C PRO A 126 -12.50 0.57 5.13
N SER A 127 -13.63 0.03 5.56
CA SER A 127 -14.75 0.87 5.97
C SER A 127 -14.34 1.79 7.13
N THR A 128 -15.03 2.91 7.30
CA THR A 128 -14.79 3.85 8.41
C THR A 128 -15.03 3.21 9.79
N ARG A 129 -15.75 2.08 9.84
CA ARG A 129 -16.04 1.29 11.05
C ARG A 129 -15.10 0.09 11.22
N SER A 130 -14.17 -0.14 10.29
CA SER A 130 -13.26 -1.28 10.34
C SER A 130 -12.31 -1.20 11.53
N THR A 131 -12.12 -2.32 12.22
CA THR A 131 -11.20 -2.46 13.35
C THR A 131 -9.73 -2.49 12.90
N ILE A 132 -9.44 -2.69 11.62
CA ILE A 132 -8.09 -2.76 11.08
C ILE A 132 -7.30 -1.48 11.32
N ARG A 133 -7.97 -0.31 11.35
CA ARG A 133 -7.31 0.97 11.57
C ARG A 133 -6.48 0.98 12.87
N GLN A 134 -7.08 0.48 13.96
CA GLN A 134 -6.39 0.42 15.25
C GLN A 134 -5.21 -0.58 15.20
N ALA A 135 -5.40 -1.71 14.56
CA ALA A 135 -4.33 -2.70 14.36
C ALA A 135 -3.15 -2.12 13.56
N LEU A 136 -3.41 -1.37 12.51
CA LEU A 136 -2.38 -0.73 11.69
C LEU A 136 -1.61 0.34 12.49
N ILE A 137 -2.30 1.19 13.25
CA ILE A 137 -1.66 2.23 14.09
C ILE A 137 -0.77 1.59 15.17
N ASN A 138 -1.16 0.44 15.71
CA ASN A 138 -0.41 -0.27 16.73
C ASN A 138 0.74 -1.13 16.15
N HIS A 139 0.81 -1.30 14.83
CA HIS A 139 1.84 -2.08 14.16
C HIS A 139 3.01 -1.18 13.74
N ALA A 140 4.05 -1.12 14.58
CA ALA A 140 5.19 -0.21 14.37
C ALA A 140 5.82 -0.28 12.97
N PRO A 141 6.05 -1.47 12.35
CA PRO A 141 6.59 -1.54 11.00
C PRO A 141 5.69 -0.86 9.96
N TYR A 142 4.36 -0.99 10.07
CA TYR A 142 3.42 -0.32 9.17
C TYR A 142 3.51 1.20 9.29
N VAL A 143 3.49 1.71 10.53
CA VAL A 143 3.56 3.15 10.83
C VAL A 143 4.85 3.75 10.30
N GLU A 144 5.99 3.08 10.49
CA GLU A 144 7.29 3.51 9.99
C GLU A 144 7.30 3.63 8.46
N ARG A 145 6.79 2.62 7.73
CA ARG A 145 6.70 2.63 6.26
C ARG A 145 5.73 3.71 5.76
N LEU A 146 4.60 3.88 6.45
CA LEU A 146 3.63 4.92 6.12
C LEU A 146 4.24 6.32 6.24
N ILE A 147 5.01 6.58 7.30
CA ILE A 147 5.73 7.86 7.48
C ILE A 147 6.74 8.07 6.34
N GLN A 148 7.55 7.07 6.00
CA GLN A 148 8.51 7.15 4.91
C GLN A 148 7.82 7.44 3.57
N LEU A 149 6.72 6.75 3.28
CA LEU A 149 5.93 6.94 2.06
C LEU A 149 5.35 8.35 1.98
N THR A 150 4.71 8.81 3.05
CA THR A 150 4.08 10.15 3.08
C THR A 150 5.11 11.27 3.07
N ASP A 151 6.27 11.11 3.70
CA ASP A 151 7.35 12.10 3.65
C ASP A 151 7.90 12.22 2.20
N ALA A 152 8.13 11.11 1.51
CA ALA A 152 8.62 11.11 0.13
C ALA A 152 7.63 11.74 -0.85
N ILE A 153 6.35 11.33 -0.81
CA ILE A 153 5.30 11.92 -1.66
C ILE A 153 5.10 13.39 -1.32
N GLY A 154 5.15 13.75 -0.03
CA GLY A 154 5.04 15.15 0.43
C GLY A 154 6.14 16.04 -0.12
N GLN A 155 7.38 15.56 -0.21
CA GLN A 155 8.49 16.29 -0.83
C GLN A 155 8.21 16.57 -2.32
N TRP A 156 7.70 15.59 -3.07
CA TRP A 156 7.34 15.80 -4.48
C TRP A 156 6.17 16.76 -4.66
N ILE A 157 5.15 16.70 -3.79
CA ILE A 157 4.03 17.66 -3.82
C ILE A 157 4.56 19.08 -3.61
N GLN A 158 5.42 19.30 -2.61
CA GLN A 158 6.00 20.61 -2.34
C GLN A 158 6.89 21.10 -3.48
N GLN A 159 7.67 20.21 -4.10
CA GLN A 159 8.53 20.56 -5.24
C GLN A 159 7.69 20.94 -6.47
N ALA A 160 6.70 20.11 -6.84
CA ALA A 160 5.78 20.39 -7.95
C ALA A 160 5.00 21.71 -7.73
N ARG A 161 4.66 22.04 -6.48
CA ARG A 161 4.05 23.33 -6.12
C ARG A 161 5.01 24.51 -6.33
N LYS A 162 6.28 24.39 -5.93
CA LYS A 162 7.29 25.44 -6.17
C LYS A 162 7.51 25.67 -7.66
N GLU A 163 7.40 24.62 -8.47
CA GLU A 163 7.50 24.67 -9.93
C GLU A 163 6.21 25.20 -10.60
N GLY A 164 5.16 25.50 -9.83
CA GLY A 164 3.89 26.02 -10.35
C GLY A 164 2.99 24.96 -11.00
N GLN A 165 3.31 23.67 -10.84
CA GLN A 165 2.57 22.56 -11.43
C GLN A 165 1.36 22.13 -10.58
N ILE A 166 1.33 22.51 -9.29
CA ILE A 166 0.20 22.29 -8.39
C ILE A 166 -0.33 23.66 -7.94
N CYS A 167 -1.65 23.83 -8.03
CA CYS A 167 -2.34 25.06 -7.65
C CYS A 167 -2.05 25.42 -6.17
N LYS A 168 -1.66 26.67 -5.92
CA LYS A 168 -1.30 27.17 -4.59
C LYS A 168 -2.46 27.13 -3.59
N SER A 169 -3.70 27.20 -4.06
CA SER A 169 -4.90 27.16 -3.20
C SER A 169 -5.27 25.77 -2.70
N VAL A 170 -4.70 24.69 -3.28
CA VAL A 170 -4.99 23.32 -2.88
C VAL A 170 -4.01 22.88 -1.78
N PRO A 171 -4.46 22.51 -0.56
CA PRO A 171 -3.58 22.05 0.52
C PRO A 171 -2.81 20.77 0.13
N ASP A 172 -1.56 20.64 0.62
CA ASP A 172 -0.72 19.46 0.36
C ASP A 172 -1.38 18.15 0.84
N GLU A 173 -2.08 18.22 1.98
CA GLU A 173 -2.82 17.10 2.54
C GLU A 173 -3.95 16.63 1.61
N LEU A 174 -4.65 17.57 0.96
CA LEU A 174 -5.71 17.22 0.02
C LEU A 174 -5.14 16.53 -1.22
N VAL A 175 -3.99 16.99 -1.75
CA VAL A 175 -3.30 16.31 -2.85
C VAL A 175 -2.91 14.89 -2.44
N MET A 176 -2.28 14.72 -1.27
CA MET A 176 -1.87 13.43 -0.72
C MET A 176 -3.05 12.47 -0.59
N PHE A 177 -4.14 12.88 0.06
CA PHE A 177 -5.32 12.04 0.26
C PHE A 177 -6.05 11.73 -1.06
N THR A 178 -6.02 12.66 -2.03
CA THR A 178 -6.57 12.40 -3.36
C THR A 178 -5.80 11.28 -4.05
N LEU A 179 -4.46 11.29 -4.00
CA LEU A 179 -3.64 10.21 -4.58
C LEU A 179 -3.92 8.86 -3.90
N PHE A 180 -4.04 8.83 -2.57
CA PHE A 180 -4.38 7.59 -1.85
C PHE A 180 -5.79 7.09 -2.18
N ALA A 181 -6.76 7.98 -2.28
CA ALA A 181 -8.12 7.61 -2.67
C ALA A 181 -8.17 7.04 -4.10
N ARG A 182 -7.42 7.63 -5.04
CA ARG A 182 -7.32 7.15 -6.43
C ARG A 182 -6.69 5.76 -6.51
N ALA A 183 -5.70 5.45 -5.68
CA ALA A 183 -5.08 4.12 -5.65
C ALA A 183 -6.09 2.98 -5.38
N CYS A 184 -7.21 3.27 -4.72
CA CYS A 184 -8.27 2.32 -4.38
C CYS A 184 -9.62 2.70 -5.01
N ASP A 185 -9.64 3.43 -6.13
CA ASP A 185 -10.85 3.97 -6.75
C ASP A 185 -11.69 2.87 -7.40
N PRO A 186 -12.97 2.69 -7.02
CA PRO A 186 -13.85 1.70 -7.62
C PRO A 186 -14.12 1.95 -9.10
N THR A 187 -13.89 3.17 -9.61
CA THR A 187 -14.02 3.51 -11.04
C THR A 187 -13.18 2.60 -11.94
N LEU A 188 -12.01 2.13 -11.44
CA LEU A 188 -11.17 1.16 -12.15
C LEU A 188 -11.95 -0.11 -12.52
N GLN A 189 -12.69 -0.65 -11.56
CA GLN A 189 -13.47 -1.86 -11.75
C GLN A 189 -14.63 -1.61 -12.73
N PHE A 190 -15.36 -0.50 -12.58
CA PHE A 190 -16.45 -0.15 -13.49
C PHE A 190 -15.96 0.01 -14.93
N LEU A 191 -14.86 0.71 -15.17
CA LEU A 191 -14.28 0.84 -16.51
C LEU A 191 -13.86 -0.52 -17.10
N ARG A 192 -13.26 -1.40 -16.29
CA ARG A 192 -12.89 -2.75 -16.71
C ARG A 192 -14.10 -3.58 -17.13
N GLU A 193 -15.21 -3.48 -16.39
CA GLU A 193 -16.45 -4.22 -16.64
C GLU A 193 -17.14 -3.79 -17.93
N THR A 194 -16.90 -2.57 -18.43
CA THR A 194 -17.43 -2.14 -19.74
C THR A 194 -16.84 -2.93 -20.90
N GLY A 195 -15.66 -3.53 -20.73
CA GLY A 195 -14.92 -4.23 -21.78
C GLY A 195 -14.41 -3.33 -22.91
N GLN A 196 -14.56 -1.99 -22.80
CA GLN A 196 -14.19 -1.02 -23.84
C GLN A 196 -12.72 -0.62 -23.81
N TYR A 197 -12.06 -0.79 -22.66
CA TYR A 197 -10.70 -0.32 -22.40
C TYR A 197 -9.80 -1.44 -21.92
N THR A 198 -8.55 -1.43 -22.35
CA THR A 198 -7.49 -2.25 -21.74
C THR A 198 -7.10 -1.72 -20.38
N ASN A 199 -6.50 -2.55 -19.51
CA ASN A 199 -6.01 -2.10 -18.21
C ASN A 199 -5.03 -0.91 -18.34
N ALA A 200 -4.15 -0.92 -19.35
CA ALA A 200 -3.21 0.18 -19.58
C ALA A 200 -3.95 1.50 -19.95
N GLN A 201 -4.98 1.42 -20.77
CA GLN A 201 -5.81 2.60 -21.11
C GLN A 201 -6.55 3.13 -19.88
N ILE A 202 -7.11 2.26 -19.05
CA ILE A 202 -7.79 2.66 -17.81
C ILE A 202 -6.81 3.41 -16.89
N VAL A 203 -5.60 2.88 -16.71
CA VAL A 203 -4.58 3.52 -15.87
C VAL A 203 -4.25 4.93 -16.38
N GLU A 204 -3.99 5.10 -17.68
CA GLU A 204 -3.63 6.41 -18.23
C GLU A 204 -4.79 7.41 -18.15
N LEU A 205 -6.04 6.99 -18.44
CA LEU A 205 -7.23 7.82 -18.27
C LEU A 205 -7.39 8.29 -16.81
N MET A 206 -7.20 7.40 -15.84
CA MET A 206 -7.31 7.75 -14.43
C MET A 206 -6.18 8.72 -13.97
N VAL A 207 -4.97 8.53 -14.48
CA VAL A 207 -3.85 9.47 -14.23
C VAL A 207 -4.16 10.83 -14.85
N GLN A 208 -4.61 10.85 -16.11
CA GLN A 208 -4.98 12.09 -16.80
C GLN A 208 -6.05 12.86 -16.01
N VAL A 209 -7.15 12.22 -15.66
CA VAL A 209 -8.24 12.88 -14.90
C VAL A 209 -7.75 13.37 -13.53
N CYS A 210 -6.85 12.64 -12.88
CA CYS A 210 -6.32 13.02 -11.56
C CYS A 210 -5.48 14.30 -11.61
N PHE A 211 -4.67 14.50 -12.65
CA PHE A 211 -3.70 15.61 -12.73
C PHE A 211 -4.13 16.74 -13.68
N GLU A 212 -4.98 16.46 -14.65
CA GLU A 212 -5.38 17.42 -15.69
C GLU A 212 -6.88 17.78 -15.60
N GLY A 213 -7.67 17.00 -14.85
CA GLY A 213 -9.11 17.21 -14.73
C GLY A 213 -9.87 16.71 -15.97
N PHE A 214 -11.02 17.33 -16.23
CA PHE A 214 -11.93 16.97 -17.34
C PHE A 214 -11.83 17.95 -18.53
N THR A 215 -10.89 18.88 -18.47
CA THR A 215 -10.72 19.92 -19.50
C THR A 215 -9.53 19.62 -20.39
#